data_e8b52e624d000674c1c4123785fd6498
#
_entry.id   e8b52e624d000674c1c4123785fd6498
#
_cell.length_a   1.000
_cell.length_b   1.000
_cell.length_c   1.000
_cell.angle_alpha   90.00
_cell.angle_beta   90.00
_cell.angle_gamma   90.00
#
_symmetry.space_group_name_H-M   'P 1'
#
loop_
_entity.id
_entity.type
_entity.pdbx_description
1 polymer ?
#
loop_
_entity_poly.entity_id
_entity_poly.type
_entity_poly.pdbx_seq_one_letter_code
_entity_poly.pdbx_strand_id
1 'polypeptide(L)'
;TSFELKAKREEMTIILQKAGFNVVPSIDCPSDENSFEQKTAEALSKAQCSLHILGTEFGRRFETNEDISFPRFQFEEAKKRSENTSDEFQTFVWFAPEPGQEMKASQSTFINYIRNNITRNMIFSNSSGPMQLVDDMRAMMFKKETAQMDTKDTDIFFIFNQQDEMDAQSITDIIGH
;
A
#
# COMPACT_ATOMS: atom_id res chain seq x y z
N THR A 1 -11.31 9.40 -10.16
CA THR A 1 -11.69 8.81 -8.88
C THR A 1 -10.51 8.38 -8.05
N SER A 2 -9.48 8.04 -8.61
CA SER A 2 -8.24 7.64 -7.98
C SER A 2 -7.36 8.84 -7.60
N PHE A 3 -7.64 10.02 -8.10
CA PHE A 3 -7.06 11.28 -7.65
C PHE A 3 -7.11 11.43 -6.10
N GLU A 4 -8.13 10.92 -5.47
CA GLU A 4 -8.29 10.91 -4.00
C GLU A 4 -7.29 10.00 -3.30
N LEU A 5 -6.98 8.83 -3.84
CA LEU A 5 -5.97 7.95 -3.26
C LEU A 5 -4.56 8.52 -3.44
N LYS A 6 -4.30 9.27 -4.51
CA LYS A 6 -3.03 9.99 -4.69
C LYS A 6 -2.83 11.02 -3.58
N ALA A 7 -3.82 11.87 -3.32
CA ALA A 7 -3.76 12.85 -2.24
C ALA A 7 -3.59 12.19 -0.86
N LYS A 8 -4.33 11.11 -0.60
CA LYS A 8 -4.17 10.32 0.64
C LYS A 8 -2.80 9.68 0.77
N ARG A 9 -2.23 9.19 -0.32
CA ARG A 9 -0.87 8.65 -0.33
C ARG A 9 0.16 9.72 0.00
N GLU A 10 0.08 10.87 -0.65
CA GLU A 10 1.00 12.00 -0.39
C GLU A 10 0.91 12.43 1.07
N GLU A 11 -0.31 12.62 1.59
CA GLU A 11 -0.55 12.92 3.00
C GLU A 11 0.04 11.85 3.91
N MET A 12 -0.24 10.58 3.65
CA MET A 12 0.28 9.46 4.43
C MET A 12 1.80 9.38 4.37
N THR A 13 2.40 9.58 3.20
CA THR A 13 3.85 9.61 3.04
C THR A 13 4.49 10.68 3.92
N ILE A 14 3.92 11.89 3.94
CA ILE A 14 4.41 12.99 4.79
C ILE A 14 4.29 12.64 6.27
N ILE A 15 3.17 12.04 6.68
CA ILE A 15 2.94 11.67 8.09
C ILE A 15 3.92 10.56 8.51
N LEU A 16 4.11 9.53 7.69
CA LEU A 16 5.06 8.45 7.93
C LEU A 16 6.50 8.97 8.04
N GLN A 17 6.92 9.84 7.13
CA GLN A 17 8.25 10.44 7.16
C GLN A 17 8.46 11.32 8.40
N LYS A 18 7.46 12.11 8.80
CA LYS A 18 7.48 12.88 10.05
C LYS A 18 7.54 11.97 11.29
N ALA A 19 6.94 10.80 11.22
CA ALA A 19 7.01 9.79 12.29
C ALA A 19 8.34 9.02 12.32
N GLY A 20 9.26 9.30 11.37
CA GLY A 20 10.60 8.71 11.30
C GLY A 20 10.71 7.47 10.42
N PHE A 21 9.65 7.10 9.69
CA PHE A 21 9.71 5.99 8.76
C PHE A 21 10.35 6.40 7.43
N ASN A 22 11.14 5.49 6.85
CA ASN A 22 11.59 5.61 5.47
C ASN A 22 10.56 4.94 4.54
N VAL A 23 9.98 5.69 3.60
CA VAL A 23 8.90 5.20 2.74
C VAL A 23 9.46 4.78 1.39
N VAL A 24 9.25 3.51 1.03
CA VAL A 24 9.68 2.93 -0.24
C VAL A 24 8.48 2.28 -0.97
N PRO A 25 8.43 2.31 -2.31
CA PRO A 25 9.30 3.06 -3.20
C PRO A 25 9.03 4.57 -3.12
N SER A 26 10.09 5.36 -3.28
CA SER A 26 10.00 6.82 -3.34
C SER A 26 9.58 7.34 -4.73
N ILE A 27 9.57 6.47 -5.73
CA ILE A 27 9.37 6.80 -7.15
C ILE A 27 8.13 6.07 -7.66
N ASP A 28 7.53 6.67 -8.68
CA ASP A 28 6.35 6.16 -9.36
C ASP A 28 6.53 4.71 -9.85
N CYS A 29 5.45 3.98 -9.77
CA CYS A 29 5.40 2.60 -10.15
C CYS A 29 5.48 2.47 -11.70
N PRO A 30 6.23 1.54 -12.26
CA PRO A 30 6.31 1.36 -13.70
C PRO A 30 4.98 1.06 -14.35
N SER A 31 4.82 1.51 -15.60
CA SER A 31 3.65 1.19 -16.40
C SER A 31 3.69 -0.22 -16.99
N ASP A 32 4.86 -0.81 -17.20
CA ASP A 32 4.99 -2.17 -17.69
C ASP A 32 5.01 -3.20 -16.55
N GLU A 33 4.37 -4.35 -16.80
CA GLU A 33 4.15 -5.39 -15.79
C GLU A 33 5.45 -5.96 -15.23
N ASN A 34 6.42 -6.27 -16.07
CA ASN A 34 7.68 -6.89 -15.66
C ASN A 34 8.47 -5.97 -14.74
N SER A 35 8.61 -4.71 -15.11
CA SER A 35 9.29 -3.71 -14.26
C SER A 35 8.54 -3.46 -12.96
N PHE A 36 7.19 -3.53 -13.00
CA PHE A 36 6.36 -3.42 -11.80
C PHE A 36 6.60 -4.58 -10.84
N GLU A 37 6.57 -5.81 -11.32
CA GLU A 37 6.85 -7.00 -10.50
C GLU A 37 8.23 -6.96 -9.88
N GLN A 38 9.25 -6.65 -10.70
CA GLN A 38 10.63 -6.54 -10.23
C GLN A 38 10.80 -5.46 -9.15
N LYS A 39 10.26 -4.25 -9.37
CA LYS A 39 10.35 -3.16 -8.38
C LYS A 39 9.55 -3.46 -7.11
N THR A 40 8.43 -4.16 -7.23
CA THR A 40 7.66 -4.63 -6.08
C THR A 40 8.50 -5.59 -5.23
N ALA A 41 9.10 -6.59 -5.86
CA ALA A 41 9.97 -7.55 -5.18
C ALA A 41 11.18 -6.88 -4.51
N GLU A 42 11.84 -5.95 -5.23
CA GLU A 42 12.98 -5.21 -4.71
C GLU A 42 12.61 -4.33 -3.50
N ALA A 43 11.52 -3.58 -3.60
CA ALA A 43 11.07 -2.73 -2.51
C ALA A 43 10.64 -3.55 -1.29
N LEU A 44 9.89 -4.63 -1.51
CA LEU A 44 9.52 -5.55 -0.43
C LEU A 44 10.74 -6.20 0.23
N SER A 45 11.79 -6.56 -0.52
CA SER A 45 12.99 -7.18 0.06
C SER A 45 13.72 -6.28 1.07
N LYS A 46 13.61 -4.97 0.93
CA LYS A 46 14.25 -3.96 1.79
C LYS A 46 13.37 -3.51 2.95
N ALA A 47 12.04 -3.56 2.79
CA ALA A 47 11.10 -3.05 3.77
C ALA A 47 10.98 -3.94 5.01
N GLN A 48 10.74 -3.34 6.17
CA GLN A 48 10.44 -4.05 7.42
C GLN A 48 8.93 -4.29 7.60
N CYS A 49 8.10 -3.50 6.94
CA CYS A 49 6.66 -3.71 6.89
C CYS A 49 6.08 -3.20 5.56
N SER A 50 4.84 -3.57 5.27
CA SER A 50 4.07 -3.01 4.17
C SER A 50 2.79 -2.32 4.67
N LEU A 51 2.39 -1.26 3.99
CA LEU A 51 1.11 -0.59 4.22
C LEU A 51 0.33 -0.55 2.92
N HIS A 52 -0.87 -1.13 2.94
CA HIS A 52 -1.81 -1.17 1.83
C HIS A 52 -3.01 -0.29 2.13
N ILE A 53 -3.15 0.81 1.38
CA ILE A 53 -4.35 1.66 1.44
C ILE A 53 -5.30 1.23 0.33
N LEU A 54 -6.51 0.84 0.71
CA LEU A 54 -7.54 0.38 -0.19
C LEU A 54 -8.71 1.36 -0.21
N GLY A 55 -9.05 1.82 -1.42
CA GLY A 55 -10.26 2.60 -1.68
C GLY A 55 -11.38 1.73 -2.25
N THR A 56 -12.26 2.35 -3.02
CA THR A 56 -13.41 1.72 -3.66
C THR A 56 -13.11 1.09 -5.01
N GLU A 57 -11.98 1.47 -5.63
CA GLU A 57 -11.55 0.98 -6.96
C GLU A 57 -10.60 -0.22 -6.84
N PHE A 58 -10.73 -1.17 -7.77
CA PHE A 58 -9.90 -2.38 -7.81
C PHE A 58 -8.46 -2.11 -8.29
N GLY A 59 -8.27 -1.01 -9.00
CA GLY A 59 -6.99 -0.61 -9.54
C GLY A 59 -6.71 -1.12 -10.94
N ARG A 60 -5.55 -0.71 -11.46
CA ARG A 60 -5.07 -1.17 -12.76
C ARG A 60 -4.91 -2.69 -12.74
N ARG A 61 -5.41 -3.33 -13.80
CA ARG A 61 -5.32 -4.78 -13.99
C ARG A 61 -4.08 -5.14 -14.78
N PHE A 62 -3.62 -6.36 -14.60
CA PHE A 62 -2.62 -6.97 -15.49
C PHE A 62 -3.26 -7.26 -16.85
N GLU A 63 -2.54 -6.96 -17.93
CA GLU A 63 -2.96 -7.31 -19.29
C GLU A 63 -2.91 -8.82 -19.51
N THR A 64 -1.97 -9.48 -18.83
CA THR A 64 -1.80 -10.94 -18.84
C THR A 64 -2.84 -11.67 -17.99
N ASN A 65 -3.46 -11.00 -17.02
CA ASN A 65 -4.50 -11.58 -16.14
C ASN A 65 -5.40 -10.50 -15.53
N GLU A 66 -6.55 -10.28 -16.14
CA GLU A 66 -7.52 -9.25 -15.72
C GLU A 66 -8.15 -9.50 -14.33
N ASP A 67 -8.02 -10.68 -13.77
CA ASP A 67 -8.48 -10.99 -12.40
C ASP A 67 -7.53 -10.47 -11.31
N ILE A 68 -6.33 -10.05 -11.70
CA ILE A 68 -5.32 -9.52 -10.80
C ILE A 68 -5.09 -8.04 -11.08
N SER A 69 -5.25 -7.21 -10.07
CA SER A 69 -4.82 -5.81 -10.13
C SER A 69 -3.44 -5.62 -9.53
N PHE A 70 -2.78 -4.52 -9.88
CA PHE A 70 -1.48 -4.13 -9.32
C PHE A 70 -1.51 -4.09 -7.79
N PRO A 71 -2.50 -3.45 -7.13
CA PRO A 71 -2.61 -3.51 -5.67
C PRO A 71 -2.80 -4.91 -5.12
N ARG A 72 -3.57 -5.77 -5.82
CA ARG A 72 -3.74 -7.16 -5.42
C ARG A 72 -2.43 -7.94 -5.52
N PHE A 73 -1.68 -7.81 -6.60
CA PHE A 73 -0.37 -8.43 -6.76
C PHE A 73 0.59 -8.02 -5.64
N GLN A 74 0.70 -6.72 -5.37
CA GLN A 74 1.55 -6.20 -4.29
C GLN A 74 1.17 -6.77 -2.92
N PHE A 75 -0.13 -6.87 -2.65
CA PHE A 75 -0.63 -7.48 -1.43
C PHE A 75 -0.27 -8.97 -1.32
N GLU A 76 -0.43 -9.74 -2.40
CA GLU A 76 -0.07 -11.17 -2.42
C GLU A 76 1.42 -11.38 -2.17
N GLU A 77 2.29 -10.56 -2.76
CA GLU A 77 3.73 -10.64 -2.52
C GLU A 77 4.10 -10.27 -1.08
N ALA A 78 3.48 -9.23 -0.52
CA ALA A 78 3.66 -8.86 0.89
C ALA A 78 3.15 -9.97 1.83
N LYS A 79 2.00 -10.57 1.51
CA LYS A 79 1.44 -11.71 2.25
C LYS A 79 2.39 -12.91 2.23
N LYS A 80 2.89 -13.31 1.07
CA LYS A 80 3.87 -14.41 0.94
C LYS A 80 5.09 -14.15 1.83
N ARG A 81 5.59 -12.92 1.85
CA ARG A 81 6.71 -12.57 2.73
C ARG A 81 6.34 -12.66 4.20
N SER A 82 5.16 -12.18 4.60
CA SER A 82 4.70 -12.24 6.00
C SER A 82 4.44 -13.66 6.50
N GLU A 83 4.20 -14.61 5.60
CA GLU A 83 4.01 -16.03 5.90
C GLU A 83 5.33 -16.78 6.06
N ASN A 84 6.42 -16.25 5.50
CA ASN A 84 7.79 -16.78 5.68
C ASN A 84 8.35 -16.38 7.05
N THR A 85 7.99 -17.13 8.06
CA THR A 85 7.95 -16.83 9.48
C THR A 85 9.29 -16.62 10.21
N SER A 86 10.42 -16.68 9.54
CA SER A 86 11.70 -16.24 10.10
C SER A 86 11.88 -14.73 10.09
N ASP A 87 11.04 -14.03 9.31
CA ASP A 87 11.05 -12.58 9.17
C ASP A 87 9.91 -11.99 10.01
N GLU A 88 10.19 -10.98 10.80
CA GLU A 88 9.18 -10.25 11.58
C GLU A 88 8.37 -9.25 10.73
N PHE A 89 8.42 -9.40 9.40
CA PHE A 89 7.72 -8.56 8.45
C PHE A 89 6.22 -8.50 8.72
N GLN A 90 5.69 -7.29 8.82
CA GLN A 90 4.28 -7.05 9.08
C GLN A 90 3.59 -6.42 7.88
N THR A 91 2.35 -6.81 7.64
CA THR A 91 1.51 -6.27 6.58
C THR A 91 0.32 -5.55 7.18
N PHE A 92 0.25 -4.24 6.98
CA PHE A 92 -0.88 -3.41 7.40
C PHE A 92 -1.81 -3.18 6.22
N VAL A 93 -3.10 -3.34 6.44
CA VAL A 93 -4.14 -3.04 5.45
C VAL A 93 -5.11 -2.04 6.05
N TRP A 94 -5.29 -0.92 5.39
CA TRP A 94 -6.23 0.11 5.79
C TRP A 94 -7.24 0.38 4.68
N PHE A 95 -8.52 0.12 4.98
CA PHE A 95 -9.61 0.44 4.07
C PHE A 95 -10.11 1.86 4.37
N ALA A 96 -9.90 2.77 3.44
CA ALA A 96 -10.18 4.18 3.57
C ALA A 96 -11.06 4.70 2.41
N PRO A 97 -12.33 4.23 2.31
CA PRO A 97 -13.22 4.67 1.25
C PRO A 97 -13.56 6.14 1.41
N GLU A 98 -13.69 6.84 0.28
CA GLU A 98 -14.23 8.19 0.29
C GLU A 98 -15.75 8.17 0.51
N PRO A 99 -16.27 9.11 1.29
CA PRO A 99 -17.71 9.21 1.52
C PRO A 99 -18.48 9.37 0.20
N GLY A 100 -19.54 8.57 0.02
CA GLY A 100 -20.41 8.63 -1.13
C GLY A 100 -19.92 7.93 -2.41
N GLN A 101 -18.77 7.30 -2.39
CA GLN A 101 -18.30 6.47 -3.50
C GLN A 101 -18.83 5.04 -3.40
N GLU A 102 -19.37 4.55 -4.52
CA GLU A 102 -19.81 3.16 -4.63
C GLU A 102 -18.62 2.22 -4.88
N MET A 103 -18.55 1.17 -4.09
CA MET A 103 -17.49 0.17 -4.23
C MET A 103 -17.72 -0.72 -5.45
N LYS A 104 -16.70 -0.86 -6.28
CA LYS A 104 -16.71 -1.80 -7.40
C LYS A 104 -16.79 -3.25 -6.90
N ALA A 105 -17.52 -4.10 -7.62
CA ALA A 105 -17.72 -5.50 -7.26
C ALA A 105 -16.38 -6.26 -7.13
N SER A 106 -15.43 -6.03 -8.04
CA SER A 106 -14.09 -6.63 -7.98
C SER A 106 -13.30 -6.20 -6.74
N GLN A 107 -13.43 -4.92 -6.33
CA GLN A 107 -12.80 -4.41 -5.12
C GLN A 107 -13.42 -5.01 -3.86
N SER A 108 -14.75 -5.12 -3.82
CA SER A 108 -15.45 -5.80 -2.73
C SER A 108 -14.99 -7.25 -2.58
N THR A 109 -14.85 -7.96 -3.68
CA THR A 109 -14.33 -9.34 -3.72
C THR A 109 -12.91 -9.40 -3.17
N PHE A 110 -12.03 -8.47 -3.56
CA PHE A 110 -10.65 -8.41 -3.07
C PHE A 110 -10.59 -8.09 -1.56
N ILE A 111 -11.36 -7.14 -1.07
CA ILE A 111 -11.41 -6.82 0.36
C ILE A 111 -11.90 -8.02 1.18
N ASN A 112 -12.93 -8.73 0.70
CA ASN A 112 -13.42 -9.94 1.35
C ASN A 112 -12.36 -11.06 1.32
N TYR A 113 -11.63 -11.19 0.21
CA TYR A 113 -10.50 -12.12 0.13
C TYR A 113 -9.45 -11.80 1.21
N ILE A 114 -9.04 -10.55 1.36
CA ILE A 114 -8.07 -10.13 2.39
C ILE A 114 -8.59 -10.51 3.78
N ARG A 115 -9.83 -10.14 4.12
CA ARG A 115 -10.43 -10.39 5.44
C ARG A 115 -10.49 -11.88 5.79
N ASN A 116 -10.74 -12.74 4.79
CA ASN A 116 -10.81 -14.19 4.98
C ASN A 116 -9.44 -14.87 5.00
N ASN A 117 -8.37 -14.17 4.66
CA ASN A 117 -7.01 -14.69 4.57
C ASN A 117 -6.02 -13.93 5.46
N ILE A 118 -6.49 -13.39 6.58
CA ILE A 118 -5.62 -12.70 7.55
C ILE A 118 -4.67 -13.73 8.18
N THR A 119 -3.37 -13.43 8.13
CA THR A 119 -2.32 -14.21 8.76
C THR A 119 -1.89 -13.57 10.09
N ARG A 120 -1.03 -14.28 10.86
CA ARG A 120 -0.52 -13.79 12.16
C ARG A 120 0.16 -12.41 12.07
N ASN A 121 0.86 -12.16 10.98
CA ASN A 121 1.63 -10.93 10.76
C ASN A 121 0.88 -9.89 9.91
N MET A 122 -0.44 -10.03 9.82
CA MET A 122 -1.31 -9.19 9.01
C MET A 122 -2.30 -8.46 9.91
N ILE A 123 -2.42 -7.16 9.73
CA ILE A 123 -3.28 -6.30 10.54
C ILE A 123 -4.20 -5.53 9.60
N PHE A 124 -5.51 -5.81 9.72
CA PHE A 124 -6.53 -5.01 9.06
C PHE A 124 -6.92 -3.86 9.99
N SER A 125 -6.48 -2.66 9.68
CA SER A 125 -6.68 -1.49 10.54
C SER A 125 -8.08 -0.89 10.37
N ASN A 126 -8.69 -0.57 11.51
CA ASN A 126 -9.94 0.20 11.60
C ASN A 126 -9.69 1.67 11.99
N SER A 127 -8.47 2.17 11.81
CA SER A 127 -8.10 3.55 12.14
C SER A 127 -9.00 4.56 11.45
N SER A 128 -9.41 5.59 12.15
CA SER A 128 -10.34 6.63 11.66
C SER A 128 -9.67 7.62 10.70
N GLY A 129 -8.33 7.62 10.66
CA GLY A 129 -7.56 8.52 9.79
C GLY A 129 -6.07 8.21 9.79
N PRO A 130 -5.30 8.92 8.91
CA PRO A 130 -3.89 8.65 8.70
C PRO A 130 -3.03 8.75 9.97
N MET A 131 -3.25 9.75 10.81
CA MET A 131 -2.47 9.94 12.05
C MET A 131 -2.64 8.76 13.00
N GLN A 132 -3.88 8.34 13.25
CA GLN A 132 -4.16 7.20 14.13
C GLN A 132 -3.54 5.92 13.56
N LEU A 133 -3.64 5.70 12.25
CA LEU A 133 -3.01 4.54 11.62
C LEU A 133 -1.51 4.49 11.88
N VAL A 134 -0.80 5.61 11.71
CA VAL A 134 0.65 5.68 11.93
C VAL A 134 1.00 5.45 13.41
N ASP A 135 0.20 5.98 14.34
CA ASP A 135 0.39 5.73 15.77
C ASP A 135 0.19 4.25 16.13
N ASP A 136 -0.84 3.61 15.54
CA ASP A 136 -1.11 2.18 15.70
C ASP A 136 0.05 1.34 15.13
N MET A 137 0.55 1.69 13.93
CA MET A 137 1.71 1.04 13.32
C MET A 137 2.96 1.15 14.21
N ARG A 138 3.26 2.34 14.72
CA ARG A 138 4.38 2.55 15.65
C ARG A 138 4.23 1.70 16.89
N ALA A 139 3.06 1.73 17.53
CA ALA A 139 2.82 0.96 18.74
C ALA A 139 3.01 -0.55 18.52
N MET A 140 2.67 -1.07 17.35
CA MET A 140 2.81 -2.49 17.03
C MET A 140 4.25 -2.87 16.67
N MET A 141 4.92 -2.05 15.87
CA MET A 141 6.29 -2.34 15.43
C MET A 141 7.30 -2.20 16.57
N PHE A 142 7.09 -1.21 17.44
CA PHE A 142 8.02 -0.95 18.56
C PHE A 142 7.62 -1.60 19.88
N LYS A 143 6.49 -2.30 19.95
CA LYS A 143 6.05 -3.01 21.15
C LYS A 143 6.97 -4.16 21.54
N LYS A 144 7.82 -4.64 20.64
CA LYS A 144 8.79 -5.72 20.84
C LYS A 144 10.15 -5.25 21.35
N GLU A 145 10.43 -3.96 21.29
CA GLU A 145 11.74 -3.43 21.65
C GLU A 145 11.65 -2.46 22.83
N THR A 146 11.82 -2.99 24.02
CA THR A 146 12.06 -2.20 25.24
C THR A 146 13.47 -1.59 25.29
N ALA A 147 14.14 -1.46 24.15
CA ALA A 147 15.47 -0.84 24.05
C ALA A 147 15.56 -0.05 22.73
N GLN A 148 15.49 1.28 22.85
CA GLN A 148 15.99 2.29 21.90
C GLN A 148 16.17 1.85 20.44
N MET A 149 15.09 1.79 19.67
CA MET A 149 15.20 1.80 18.21
C MET A 149 14.96 3.21 17.67
N ASP A 150 15.94 3.70 16.92
CA ASP A 150 15.79 4.91 16.14
C ASP A 150 14.92 4.59 14.93
N THR A 151 13.73 5.19 14.84
CA THR A 151 12.77 4.96 13.73
C THR A 151 13.32 5.36 12.35
N LYS A 152 14.49 6.03 12.31
CA LYS A 152 15.11 6.47 11.06
C LYS A 152 15.54 5.36 10.12
N ASP A 153 15.65 4.11 10.61
CA ASP A 153 16.09 2.97 9.84
C ASP A 153 14.96 2.01 9.45
N THR A 154 13.68 2.40 9.65
CA THR A 154 12.54 1.53 9.34
C THR A 154 12.00 1.82 7.94
N ASP A 155 12.20 0.89 7.02
CA ASP A 155 11.65 0.96 5.66
C ASP A 155 10.21 0.43 5.61
N ILE A 156 9.29 1.26 5.13
CA ILE A 156 7.90 0.87 4.88
C ILE A 156 7.66 0.74 3.37
N PHE A 157 7.18 -0.42 2.96
CA PHE A 157 6.64 -0.61 1.61
C PHE A 157 5.21 -0.10 1.54
N PHE A 158 5.03 1.00 0.81
CA PHE A 158 3.76 1.69 0.70
C PHE A 158 3.08 1.40 -0.64
N ILE A 159 1.88 0.85 -0.58
CA ILE A 159 1.11 0.42 -1.75
C ILE A 159 -0.13 1.29 -1.93
N PHE A 160 -0.38 1.73 -3.14
CA PHE A 160 -1.55 2.51 -3.54
C PHE A 160 -2.01 2.10 -4.94
N ASN A 161 -3.22 2.49 -5.28
CA ASN A 161 -3.78 2.25 -6.60
C ASN A 161 -3.25 3.30 -7.61
N GLN A 162 -2.71 2.83 -8.73
CA GLN A 162 -1.93 3.63 -9.66
C GLN A 162 -2.67 4.06 -10.94
N GLN A 163 -3.95 3.75 -11.07
CA GLN A 163 -4.69 4.05 -12.31
C GLN A 163 -4.74 5.54 -12.68
N ASP A 164 -4.27 6.41 -11.80
CA ASP A 164 -4.47 7.85 -11.80
C ASP A 164 -3.40 8.69 -12.48
N GLU A 165 -2.19 8.19 -12.56
CA GLU A 165 -1.08 8.95 -13.13
C GLU A 165 -1.13 9.00 -14.67
N MET A 166 -1.62 7.93 -15.30
CA MET A 166 -1.72 7.90 -16.77
C MET A 166 -2.78 8.87 -17.30
N ASP A 167 -3.88 9.06 -16.56
CA ASP A 167 -4.94 9.98 -16.97
C ASP A 167 -4.53 11.46 -16.77
N ALA A 168 -3.76 11.76 -15.71
CA ALA A 168 -3.24 13.09 -15.47
C ALA A 168 -2.15 13.50 -16.48
N GLN A 169 -1.26 12.58 -16.87
CA GLN A 169 -0.23 12.82 -17.88
C GLN A 169 -0.86 13.06 -19.26
N SER A 170 -1.90 12.30 -19.60
CA SER A 170 -2.66 12.47 -20.86
C SER A 170 -3.34 13.81 -20.96
N ILE A 171 -3.82 14.38 -19.84
CA ILE A 171 -4.46 15.71 -19.81
C ILE A 171 -3.42 16.82 -19.93
N THR A 172 -2.25 16.65 -19.33
CA THR A 172 -1.17 17.66 -19.42
C THR A 172 -0.59 17.75 -20.82
N ASP A 173 -0.48 16.62 -21.53
CA ASP A 173 -0.02 16.58 -22.92
C ASP A 173 -1.04 17.14 -23.92
N ILE A 174 -2.34 17.17 -23.56
CA ILE A 174 -3.41 17.75 -24.39
C ILE A 174 -3.50 19.29 -24.19
N ILE A 175 -3.17 19.80 -23.01
CA ILE A 175 -3.29 21.23 -22.68
C ILE A 175 -1.98 22.01 -23.00
N GLY A 176 -0.87 21.32 -23.23
CA GLY A 176 0.46 21.89 -23.47
C GLY A 176 0.79 22.24 -24.92
N HIS A 177 -0.21 22.32 -25.83
CA HIS A 177 -0.06 22.78 -27.22
C HIS A 177 -0.95 23.96 -27.53
#